data_8fb7f9ed6d854d121dd3996616baae52
#
_entry.id   8fb7f9ed6d854d121dd3996616baae52
#
_cell.length_a   1.000
_cell.length_b   1.000
_cell.length_c   1.000
_cell.angle_alpha   90.00
_cell.angle_beta   90.00
_cell.angle_gamma   90.00
#
_symmetry.space_group_name_H-M   'P 1'
#
loop_
_entity.id
_entity.type
_entity.pdbx_description
1 polymer ?
#
loop_
_entity_poly.entity_id
_entity_poly.type
_entity_poly.pdbx_seq_one_letter_code
_entity_poly.pdbx_strand_id
1 'polypeptide(L)'
;TGEGDGARIAAVRAGAPDVRLIVDANESWHERDSVAEARALAKLGVEMVEQPILHEREERLAGVRSPLPLCADESCHSRADLDRLGDFDAINIKLDKAGGLTEALALARAGRERGFRIMVGCMLGTSLGIAPAALVAQGADWIDLDGALLLARDREGGLGMERGFLYPGMLWGTGRPPAQ
;
A
#
# COMPACT_ATOMS: atom_id res chain seq x y z
N THR A 1 -12.83 -0.33 -9.83
CA THR A 1 -13.72 -0.32 -11.02
C THR A 1 -13.59 0.94 -11.84
N GLY A 2 -12.90 1.97 -11.34
CA GLY A 2 -12.63 3.23 -12.03
C GLY A 2 -13.85 4.13 -12.28
N GLU A 3 -15.04 3.57 -12.49
CA GLU A 3 -16.26 4.35 -12.72
C GLU A 3 -16.82 4.89 -11.40
N GLY A 4 -17.05 6.22 -11.34
CA GLY A 4 -17.58 6.88 -10.16
C GLY A 4 -16.59 7.08 -9.01
N ASP A 5 -15.28 6.87 -9.23
CA ASP A 5 -14.26 7.02 -8.20
C ASP A 5 -14.28 8.41 -7.56
N GLY A 6 -14.35 9.46 -8.36
CA GLY A 6 -14.41 10.82 -7.85
C GLY A 6 -15.58 11.06 -6.89
N ALA A 7 -16.76 10.51 -7.19
CA ALA A 7 -17.93 10.64 -6.32
C ALA A 7 -17.77 9.85 -5.01
N ARG A 8 -17.20 8.64 -5.08
CA ARG A 8 -16.90 7.83 -3.88
C ARG A 8 -15.90 8.53 -2.98
N ILE A 9 -14.79 9.02 -3.54
CA ILE A 9 -13.76 9.71 -2.77
C ILE A 9 -14.29 11.05 -2.20
N ALA A 10 -15.13 11.77 -2.94
CA ALA A 10 -15.78 12.97 -2.40
C ALA A 10 -16.68 12.64 -1.20
N ALA A 11 -17.41 11.53 -1.24
CA ALA A 11 -18.23 11.08 -0.13
C ALA A 11 -17.38 10.67 1.09
N VAL A 12 -16.27 9.98 0.87
CA VAL A 12 -15.31 9.63 1.94
C VAL A 12 -14.73 10.91 2.56
N ARG A 13 -14.28 11.87 1.76
CA ARG A 13 -13.75 13.14 2.24
C ARG A 13 -14.80 13.95 3.03
N ALA A 14 -16.05 13.95 2.59
CA ALA A 14 -17.14 14.61 3.32
C ALA A 14 -17.40 13.96 4.68
N GLY A 15 -17.31 12.63 4.77
CA GLY A 15 -17.50 11.90 6.04
C GLY A 15 -16.28 11.94 6.97
N ALA A 16 -15.09 12.19 6.44
CA ALA A 16 -13.82 12.22 7.17
C ALA A 16 -12.93 13.37 6.66
N PRO A 17 -13.23 14.63 7.02
CA PRO A 17 -12.62 15.80 6.41
C PRO A 17 -11.13 15.96 6.74
N ASP A 18 -10.68 15.47 7.89
CA ASP A 18 -9.34 15.73 8.41
C ASP A 18 -8.36 14.54 8.26
N VAL A 19 -8.81 13.44 7.66
CA VAL A 19 -7.94 12.25 7.51
C VAL A 19 -7.00 12.40 6.32
N ARG A 20 -5.82 11.79 6.43
CA ARG A 20 -4.98 11.52 5.27
C ARG A 20 -5.67 10.50 4.38
N LEU A 21 -5.68 10.74 3.09
CA LEU A 21 -6.43 9.91 2.14
C LEU A 21 -5.51 9.48 1.00
N ILE A 22 -5.39 8.18 0.81
CA ILE A 22 -4.75 7.56 -0.34
C ILE A 22 -5.80 6.76 -1.11
N VAL A 23 -5.56 6.50 -2.37
CA VAL A 23 -6.50 5.77 -3.23
C VAL A 23 -5.76 4.66 -3.95
N ASP A 24 -6.25 3.44 -3.79
CA ASP A 24 -5.85 2.32 -4.62
C ASP A 24 -6.79 2.23 -5.84
N ALA A 25 -6.23 2.41 -7.01
CA ALA A 25 -6.96 2.30 -8.27
C ALA A 25 -7.07 0.85 -8.75
N ASN A 26 -6.30 -0.07 -8.17
CA ASN A 26 -6.31 -1.49 -8.48
C ASN A 26 -6.35 -1.73 -10.00
N GLU A 27 -5.39 -1.17 -10.73
CA GLU A 27 -5.22 -1.27 -12.18
C GLU A 27 -6.38 -0.70 -13.04
N SER A 28 -7.39 -0.05 -12.41
CA SER A 28 -8.64 0.28 -13.09
C SER A 28 -8.58 1.49 -14.02
N TRP A 29 -7.45 2.21 -14.08
CA TRP A 29 -7.30 3.38 -14.95
C TRP A 29 -6.61 3.07 -16.29
N HIS A 30 -6.39 1.82 -16.61
CA HIS A 30 -5.67 1.40 -17.82
C HIS A 30 -6.25 1.94 -19.14
N GLU A 31 -7.56 2.22 -19.20
CA GLU A 31 -8.22 2.82 -20.34
C GLU A 31 -8.46 4.35 -20.19
N ARG A 32 -7.92 4.99 -19.14
CA ARG A 32 -8.23 6.36 -18.77
C ARG A 32 -7.02 7.27 -18.89
N ASP A 33 -7.27 8.57 -18.87
CA ASP A 33 -6.23 9.58 -18.67
C ASP A 33 -5.88 9.64 -17.18
N SER A 34 -4.81 8.94 -16.79
CA SER A 34 -4.34 8.89 -15.40
C SER A 34 -4.02 10.27 -14.82
N VAL A 35 -3.60 11.24 -15.65
CA VAL A 35 -3.32 12.61 -15.19
C VAL A 35 -4.61 13.33 -14.84
N ALA A 36 -5.63 13.17 -15.67
CA ALA A 36 -6.95 13.80 -15.42
C ALA A 36 -7.60 13.24 -14.16
N GLU A 37 -7.56 11.90 -13.99
CA GLU A 37 -8.06 11.23 -12.79
C GLU A 37 -7.29 11.68 -11.53
N ALA A 38 -5.96 11.64 -11.55
CA ALA A 38 -5.12 12.09 -10.45
C ALA A 38 -5.37 13.57 -10.11
N ARG A 39 -5.57 14.44 -11.12
CA ARG A 39 -5.91 15.85 -10.90
C ARG A 39 -7.27 16.03 -10.23
N ALA A 40 -8.25 15.21 -10.57
CA ALA A 40 -9.56 15.26 -9.93
C ALA A 40 -9.46 14.83 -8.45
N LEU A 41 -8.71 13.77 -8.16
CA LEU A 41 -8.49 13.29 -6.79
C LEU A 41 -7.64 14.26 -5.94
N ALA A 42 -6.66 14.93 -6.53
CA ALA A 42 -5.86 15.93 -5.84
C ALA A 42 -6.72 17.07 -5.27
N LYS A 43 -7.79 17.49 -5.98
CA LYS A 43 -8.74 18.51 -5.51
C LYS A 43 -9.54 18.05 -4.27
N LEU A 44 -9.62 16.75 -4.05
CA LEU A 44 -10.27 16.14 -2.88
C LEU A 44 -9.28 15.88 -1.74
N GLY A 45 -8.03 16.32 -1.87
CA GLY A 45 -7.00 16.14 -0.87
C GLY A 45 -6.45 14.72 -0.77
N VAL A 46 -6.53 13.95 -1.86
CA VAL A 46 -5.81 12.66 -1.95
C VAL A 46 -4.32 12.94 -2.03
N GLU A 47 -3.51 12.14 -1.35
CA GLU A 47 -2.06 12.33 -1.25
C GLU A 47 -1.25 11.42 -2.18
N MET A 48 -1.81 10.30 -2.61
CA MET A 48 -1.14 9.30 -3.43
C MET A 48 -2.17 8.40 -4.12
N VAL A 49 -1.82 7.91 -5.30
CA VAL A 49 -2.59 6.89 -6.04
C VAL A 49 -1.76 5.64 -6.20
N GLU A 50 -2.32 4.52 -5.77
CA GLU A 50 -1.72 3.19 -5.91
C GLU A 50 -2.21 2.52 -7.19
N GLN A 51 -1.31 1.84 -7.87
CA GLN A 51 -1.46 1.02 -9.09
C GLN A 51 -2.55 1.48 -10.06
N PRO A 52 -2.36 2.64 -10.71
CA PRO A 52 -3.39 3.18 -11.61
C PRO A 52 -3.55 2.36 -12.90
N ILE A 53 -2.49 1.74 -13.39
CA ILE A 53 -2.42 1.01 -14.65
C ILE A 53 -2.19 -0.48 -14.42
N LEU A 54 -2.49 -1.29 -15.43
CA LEU A 54 -2.17 -2.72 -15.42
C LEU A 54 -0.67 -2.93 -15.24
N HIS A 55 -0.29 -3.89 -14.40
CA HIS A 55 1.08 -4.37 -14.32
C HIS A 55 1.55 -4.89 -15.70
N GLU A 56 2.84 -4.88 -15.95
CA GLU A 56 3.44 -5.16 -17.26
C GLU A 56 3.06 -4.13 -18.36
N ARG A 57 2.45 -3.00 -18.00
CA ARG A 57 2.11 -1.90 -18.91
C ARG A 57 2.67 -0.56 -18.38
N GLU A 58 3.79 -0.63 -17.63
CA GLU A 58 4.45 0.52 -17.02
C GLU A 58 4.88 1.56 -18.07
N GLU A 59 5.12 1.14 -19.30
CA GLU A 59 5.43 2.04 -20.41
C GLU A 59 4.34 3.12 -20.65
N ARG A 60 3.13 2.88 -20.18
CA ARG A 60 2.03 3.86 -20.27
C ARG A 60 2.22 5.07 -19.34
N LEU A 61 3.08 4.96 -18.36
CA LEU A 61 3.46 6.08 -17.48
C LEU A 61 4.65 6.86 -18.01
N ALA A 62 5.30 6.39 -19.08
CA ALA A 62 6.47 7.03 -19.65
C ALA A 62 6.21 8.50 -19.99
N GLY A 63 6.92 9.40 -19.30
CA GLY A 63 6.76 10.85 -19.46
C GLY A 63 5.47 11.43 -18.87
N VAL A 64 4.64 10.65 -18.20
CA VAL A 64 3.45 11.13 -17.48
C VAL A 64 3.88 11.96 -16.27
N ARG A 65 3.36 13.18 -16.17
CA ARG A 65 3.56 14.04 -15.01
C ARG A 65 2.28 14.09 -14.19
N SER A 66 2.15 13.15 -13.27
CA SER A 66 1.02 13.12 -12.34
C SER A 66 1.12 14.23 -11.30
N PRO A 67 0.02 14.91 -10.96
CA PRO A 67 -0.03 15.87 -9.84
C PRO A 67 0.02 15.18 -8.46
N LEU A 68 -0.21 13.88 -8.41
CA LEU A 68 -0.12 13.04 -7.23
C LEU A 68 0.99 12.00 -7.43
N PRO A 69 1.70 11.63 -6.38
CA PRO A 69 2.60 10.49 -6.41
C PRO A 69 1.87 9.23 -6.86
N LEU A 70 2.53 8.46 -7.73
CA LEU A 70 2.06 7.14 -8.16
C LEU A 70 2.86 6.06 -7.43
N CYS A 71 2.16 5.08 -6.87
CA CYS A 71 2.73 3.96 -6.12
C CYS A 71 2.54 2.65 -6.91
N ALA A 72 3.60 1.88 -7.09
CA ALA A 72 3.54 0.56 -7.70
C ALA A 72 3.17 -0.50 -6.65
N ASP A 73 2.12 -1.27 -6.87
CA ASP A 73 1.75 -2.45 -6.08
C ASP A 73 1.93 -3.74 -6.89
N GLU A 74 1.02 -4.06 -7.78
CA GLU A 74 1.09 -5.27 -8.62
C GLU A 74 2.34 -5.26 -9.52
N SER A 75 2.85 -4.09 -9.85
CA SER A 75 4.10 -3.93 -10.62
C SER A 75 5.37 -4.20 -9.81
N CYS A 76 5.32 -4.25 -8.47
CA CYS A 76 6.48 -4.37 -7.60
C CYS A 76 6.39 -5.58 -6.67
N HIS A 77 7.12 -6.64 -6.96
CA HIS A 77 7.19 -7.84 -6.12
C HIS A 77 8.54 -7.96 -5.40
N SER A 78 9.63 -7.63 -6.07
CA SER A 78 10.98 -7.84 -5.56
C SER A 78 11.95 -6.74 -6.01
N ARG A 79 13.19 -6.79 -5.54
CA ARG A 79 14.25 -5.86 -5.99
C ARG A 79 14.52 -5.94 -7.49
N ALA A 80 14.24 -7.07 -8.14
CA ALA A 80 14.45 -7.22 -9.58
C ALA A 80 13.50 -6.33 -10.40
N ASP A 81 12.38 -5.91 -9.83
CA ASP A 81 11.40 -5.07 -10.52
C ASP A 81 11.77 -3.60 -10.53
N LEU A 82 12.64 -3.14 -9.61
CA LEU A 82 12.90 -1.71 -9.38
C LEU A 82 13.40 -0.97 -10.63
N ASP A 83 14.13 -1.66 -11.52
CA ASP A 83 14.72 -1.02 -12.69
C ASP A 83 13.67 -0.62 -13.76
N ARG A 84 12.49 -1.27 -13.75
CA ARG A 84 11.37 -0.97 -14.65
C ARG A 84 10.33 0.01 -14.08
N LEU A 85 10.46 0.40 -12.82
CA LEU A 85 9.49 1.24 -12.11
C LEU A 85 9.84 2.73 -12.09
N GLY A 86 10.75 3.19 -12.94
CA GLY A 86 11.28 4.55 -12.92
C GLY A 86 10.25 5.68 -13.12
N ASP A 87 9.05 5.37 -13.59
CA ASP A 87 7.94 6.32 -13.75
C ASP A 87 6.96 6.33 -12.55
N PHE A 88 7.22 5.51 -11.52
CA PHE A 88 6.53 5.57 -10.24
C PHE A 88 7.34 6.39 -9.21
N ASP A 89 6.64 7.02 -8.27
CA ASP A 89 7.24 7.79 -7.17
C ASP A 89 7.42 6.96 -5.89
N ALA A 90 6.67 5.87 -5.78
CA ALA A 90 6.63 5.00 -4.61
C ALA A 90 6.45 3.53 -4.99
N ILE A 91 6.79 2.65 -4.05
CA ILE A 91 6.54 1.21 -4.16
C ILE A 91 5.78 0.72 -2.92
N ASN A 92 4.80 -0.15 -3.11
CA ASN A 92 4.10 -0.84 -2.03
C ASN A 92 4.72 -2.20 -1.77
N ILE A 93 5.26 -2.39 -0.59
CA ILE A 93 5.91 -3.63 -0.15
C ILE A 93 4.90 -4.45 0.64
N LYS A 94 4.55 -5.60 0.10
CA LYS A 94 3.74 -6.62 0.78
C LYS A 94 4.59 -7.88 0.98
N LEU A 95 4.62 -8.43 2.20
CA LEU A 95 5.44 -9.60 2.49
C LEU A 95 5.07 -10.81 1.63
N ASP A 96 3.78 -10.92 1.33
CA ASP A 96 3.23 -11.98 0.47
C ASP A 96 3.83 -11.94 -0.94
N LYS A 97 4.03 -10.75 -1.50
CA LYS A 97 4.67 -10.56 -2.81
C LYS A 97 6.19 -10.74 -2.72
N ALA A 98 6.82 -10.15 -1.70
CA ALA A 98 8.27 -10.16 -1.55
C ALA A 98 8.83 -11.52 -1.13
N GLY A 99 7.99 -12.44 -0.67
CA GLY A 99 8.42 -13.76 -0.20
C GLY A 99 8.94 -13.75 1.25
N GLY A 100 8.63 -12.69 2.02
CA GLY A 100 8.89 -12.62 3.45
C GLY A 100 9.73 -11.42 3.89
N LEU A 101 10.03 -11.39 5.19
CA LEU A 101 10.62 -10.23 5.86
C LEU A 101 12.01 -9.83 5.32
N THR A 102 12.87 -10.81 5.06
CA THR A 102 14.25 -10.54 4.62
C THR A 102 14.30 -9.80 3.30
N GLU A 103 13.53 -10.26 2.31
CA GLU A 103 13.47 -9.61 1.00
C GLU A 103 12.72 -8.28 1.09
N ALA A 104 11.66 -8.19 1.88
CA ALA A 104 10.92 -6.95 2.08
C ALA A 104 11.80 -5.82 2.66
N LEU A 105 12.63 -6.12 3.65
CA LEU A 105 13.60 -5.15 4.22
C LEU A 105 14.67 -4.75 3.19
N ALA A 106 15.15 -5.71 2.41
CA ALA A 106 16.12 -5.44 1.35
C ALA A 106 15.52 -4.61 0.22
N LEU A 107 14.26 -4.89 -0.16
CA LEU A 107 13.49 -4.12 -1.14
C LEU A 107 13.24 -2.69 -0.67
N ALA A 108 12.85 -2.50 0.59
CA ALA A 108 12.65 -1.16 1.18
C ALA A 108 13.94 -0.32 1.11
N ARG A 109 15.08 -0.91 1.46
CA ARG A 109 16.38 -0.22 1.37
C ARG A 109 16.75 0.11 -0.07
N ALA A 110 16.69 -0.87 -0.97
CA ALA A 110 17.03 -0.68 -2.38
C ALA A 110 16.10 0.32 -3.09
N GLY A 111 14.81 0.34 -2.70
CA GLY A 111 13.85 1.33 -3.18
C GLY A 111 14.24 2.75 -2.77
N ARG A 112 14.58 2.97 -1.48
CA ARG A 112 15.03 4.27 -0.98
C ARG A 112 16.34 4.74 -1.64
N GLU A 113 17.29 3.84 -1.85
CA GLU A 113 18.54 4.14 -2.55
C GLU A 113 18.30 4.62 -3.99
N ARG A 114 17.19 4.22 -4.61
CA ARG A 114 16.74 4.67 -5.94
C ARG A 114 15.79 5.89 -5.89
N GLY A 115 15.48 6.40 -4.71
CA GLY A 115 14.63 7.58 -4.53
C GLY A 115 13.13 7.31 -4.41
N PHE A 116 12.71 6.04 -4.37
CA PHE A 116 11.29 5.71 -4.12
C PHE A 116 10.89 6.02 -2.68
N ARG A 117 9.69 6.55 -2.53
CA ARG A 117 8.96 6.52 -1.26
C ARG A 117 8.45 5.11 -1.00
N ILE A 118 8.26 4.77 0.26
CA ILE A 118 7.87 3.41 0.66
C ILE A 118 6.47 3.42 1.25
N MET A 119 5.61 2.62 0.66
CA MET A 119 4.38 2.14 1.26
C MET A 119 4.60 0.70 1.76
N VAL A 120 3.97 0.34 2.85
CA VAL A 120 3.92 -1.05 3.32
C VAL A 120 2.45 -1.45 3.44
N GLY A 121 2.07 -2.42 2.64
CA GLY A 121 0.73 -2.98 2.60
C GLY A 121 0.68 -4.43 3.06
N CYS A 122 -0.51 -5.00 3.01
CA CYS A 122 -0.74 -6.42 3.29
C CYS A 122 -1.81 -6.99 2.35
N MET A 123 -1.90 -8.30 2.32
CA MET A 123 -3.04 -9.02 1.79
C MET A 123 -4.03 -9.33 2.93
N LEU A 124 -5.23 -9.80 2.60
CA LEU A 124 -6.15 -10.34 3.60
C LEU A 124 -5.48 -11.53 4.30
N GLY A 125 -5.27 -11.41 5.60
CA GLY A 125 -4.57 -12.44 6.36
C GLY A 125 -4.71 -12.25 7.86
N THR A 126 -4.30 -13.28 8.62
CA THR A 126 -4.29 -13.19 10.09
C THR A 126 -3.15 -12.31 10.57
N SER A 127 -3.27 -11.83 11.81
CA SER A 127 -2.22 -11.07 12.48
C SER A 127 -0.83 -11.72 12.41
N LEU A 128 -0.75 -13.06 12.36
CA LEU A 128 0.54 -13.77 12.25
C LEU A 128 1.27 -13.45 10.95
N GLY A 129 0.55 -13.35 9.83
CA GLY A 129 1.14 -12.98 8.53
C GLY A 129 1.46 -11.49 8.44
N ILE A 130 0.63 -10.64 9.07
CA ILE A 130 0.74 -9.17 8.96
C ILE A 130 1.76 -8.60 9.96
N ALA A 131 1.89 -9.17 11.17
CA ALA A 131 2.75 -8.62 12.21
C ALA A 131 4.21 -8.34 11.76
N PRO A 132 4.89 -9.20 10.98
CA PRO A 132 6.23 -8.91 10.50
C PRO A 132 6.31 -7.69 9.58
N ALA A 133 5.23 -7.35 8.87
CA ALA A 133 5.19 -6.16 8.02
C ALA A 133 5.31 -4.87 8.84
N ALA A 134 4.89 -4.86 10.10
CA ALA A 134 5.06 -3.72 10.99
C ALA A 134 6.54 -3.34 11.21
N LEU A 135 7.48 -4.28 11.07
CA LEU A 135 8.93 -3.98 11.11
C LEU A 135 9.39 -3.26 9.85
N VAL A 136 8.91 -3.68 8.69
CA VAL A 136 9.22 -3.02 7.40
C VAL A 136 8.60 -1.62 7.39
N ALA A 137 7.44 -1.46 8.01
CA ALA A 137 6.69 -0.22 8.08
C ALA A 137 7.36 0.88 8.92
N GLN A 138 8.40 0.54 9.72
CA GLN A 138 9.14 1.55 10.46
C GLN A 138 9.82 2.55 9.52
N GLY A 139 9.32 3.78 9.53
CA GLY A 139 9.77 4.83 8.63
C GLY A 139 9.21 4.75 7.19
N ALA A 140 8.16 3.98 6.94
CA ALA A 140 7.41 4.05 5.69
C ALA A 140 6.65 5.38 5.59
N ASP A 141 6.40 5.82 4.37
CA ASP A 141 5.66 7.05 4.09
C ASP A 141 4.15 6.83 4.22
N TRP A 142 3.71 5.62 3.86
CA TRP A 142 2.32 5.16 4.00
C TRP A 142 2.28 3.72 4.52
N ILE A 143 1.26 3.42 5.31
CA ILE A 143 1.06 2.10 5.94
C ILE A 143 -0.40 1.72 5.77
N ASP A 144 -0.64 0.52 5.21
CA ASP A 144 -1.94 -0.11 5.09
C ASP A 144 -1.85 -1.57 5.52
N LEU A 145 -2.01 -1.81 6.83
CA LEU A 145 -1.85 -3.11 7.48
C LEU A 145 -3.14 -3.54 8.20
N ASP A 146 -4.28 -3.22 7.64
CA ASP A 146 -5.59 -3.46 8.23
C ASP A 146 -6.21 -4.82 7.88
N GLY A 147 -5.55 -5.63 7.05
CA GLY A 147 -6.12 -6.88 6.53
C GLY A 147 -6.66 -7.84 7.60
N ALA A 148 -6.10 -7.82 8.81
CA ALA A 148 -6.62 -8.65 9.91
C ALA A 148 -8.00 -8.19 10.43
N LEU A 149 -8.34 -6.89 10.28
CA LEU A 149 -9.64 -6.35 10.69
C LEU A 149 -10.79 -6.86 9.81
N LEU A 150 -10.48 -7.31 8.61
CA LEU A 150 -11.47 -7.79 7.64
C LEU A 150 -11.85 -9.27 7.89
N LEU A 151 -11.21 -9.93 8.84
CA LEU A 151 -11.49 -11.33 9.19
C LEU A 151 -12.68 -11.43 10.13
N ALA A 152 -13.52 -12.43 9.94
CA ALA A 152 -14.58 -12.76 10.91
C ALA A 152 -14.00 -13.18 12.28
N ARG A 153 -12.79 -13.73 12.30
CA ARG A 153 -12.05 -14.09 13.52
C ARG A 153 -10.56 -14.15 13.22
N ASP A 154 -9.78 -13.44 14.01
CA ASP A 154 -8.33 -13.51 13.99
C ASP A 154 -7.80 -14.47 15.08
N ARG A 155 -6.49 -14.58 15.20
CA ARG A 155 -5.80 -15.37 16.23
C ARG A 155 -5.86 -14.68 17.58
N GLU A 156 -5.88 -15.48 18.66
CA GLU A 156 -5.78 -14.94 20.01
C GLU A 156 -4.42 -14.22 20.20
N GLY A 157 -4.48 -13.06 20.85
CA GLY A 157 -3.30 -12.23 21.06
C GLY A 157 -2.72 -11.60 19.79
N GLY A 158 -3.53 -11.49 18.73
CA GLY A 158 -3.15 -10.86 17.47
C GLY A 158 -2.83 -9.37 17.60
N LEU A 159 -2.65 -8.72 16.45
CA LEU A 159 -2.41 -7.28 16.36
C LEU A 159 -3.60 -6.52 16.94
N GLY A 160 -3.33 -5.58 17.84
CA GLY A 160 -4.32 -4.61 18.26
C GLY A 160 -4.40 -3.46 17.27
N MET A 161 -5.61 -3.01 16.95
CA MET A 161 -5.81 -1.79 16.20
C MET A 161 -6.80 -0.89 16.94
N GLU A 162 -6.36 0.32 17.23
CA GLU A 162 -7.21 1.30 17.90
C GLU A 162 -6.92 2.71 17.34
N ARG A 163 -7.97 3.39 16.87
CA ARG A 163 -7.91 4.77 16.38
C ARG A 163 -6.83 5.00 15.31
N GLY A 164 -6.65 4.04 14.40
CA GLY A 164 -5.65 4.09 13.34
C GLY A 164 -4.23 3.73 13.78
N PHE A 165 -4.02 3.32 15.01
CA PHE A 165 -2.74 2.81 15.49
C PHE A 165 -2.74 1.29 15.48
N LEU A 166 -1.67 0.71 14.97
CA LEU A 166 -1.40 -0.71 15.03
C LEU A 166 -0.46 -1.00 16.20
N TYR A 167 -0.90 -1.88 17.08
CA TYR A 167 -0.12 -2.34 18.22
C TYR A 167 0.39 -3.75 17.94
N PRO A 168 1.72 -3.98 17.96
CA PRO A 168 2.25 -5.33 17.79
C PRO A 168 1.74 -6.22 18.92
N GLY A 169 1.04 -7.28 18.53
CA GLY A 169 0.56 -8.29 19.46
C GLY A 169 1.69 -9.15 20.03
N MET A 170 1.33 -10.04 20.95
CA MET A 170 2.29 -10.98 21.57
C MET A 170 2.71 -12.13 20.62
N LEU A 171 2.04 -12.30 19.48
CA LEU A 171 2.25 -13.41 18.56
C LEU A 171 3.62 -13.43 17.90
N TRP A 172 4.22 -12.26 17.77
CA TRP A 172 5.51 -12.14 17.10
C TRP A 172 6.61 -11.95 18.13
N GLY A 173 7.50 -12.92 18.25
CA GLY A 173 8.69 -12.84 19.08
C GLY A 173 8.74 -13.78 20.29
N THR A 174 7.64 -14.36 20.71
CA THR A 174 7.68 -15.34 21.81
C THR A 174 7.70 -16.79 21.33
N GLY A 175 7.32 -17.07 20.08
CA GLY A 175 7.23 -18.43 19.54
C GLY A 175 6.30 -19.37 20.33
N ARG A 176 5.59 -18.83 21.33
CA ARG A 176 4.68 -19.63 22.15
C ARG A 176 3.29 -19.65 21.52
N PRO A 177 2.71 -20.84 21.31
CA PRO A 177 1.29 -20.90 21.00
C PRO A 177 0.49 -20.29 22.16
N PRO A 178 -0.70 -19.73 21.90
CA PRO A 178 -1.58 -19.28 22.96
C PRO A 178 -1.83 -20.43 23.95
N ALA A 179 -1.92 -20.08 25.23
CA ALA A 179 -2.33 -21.05 26.27
C ALA A 179 -3.71 -21.63 25.89
N GLN A 180 -3.82 -22.97 25.97
CA GLN A 180 -5.08 -23.66 25.73
C GLN A 180 -6.12 -23.32 26.79
#